data_67fe8fbcb6f5e888edcdd368802d0c77
#
_entry.id   67fe8fbcb6f5e888edcdd368802d0c77
#
_cell.length_a   1.000
_cell.length_b   1.000
_cell.length_c   1.000
_cell.angle_alpha   90.00
_cell.angle_beta   90.00
_cell.angle_gamma   90.00
#
_symmetry.space_group_name_H-M   'P 1'
#
loop_
_entity.id
_entity.type
_entity.pdbx_description
1 polymer ?
#
loop_
_entity_poly.entity_id
_entity_poly.type
_entity_poly.pdbx_seq_one_letter_code
_entity_poly.pdbx_strand_id
1 'polypeptide(L)'
;MARRSQYIFSDEPRGGKGVKLAILAVLFLLAAVMFTANLVMTHSVTYTREYVTISDLPGGLDNFTILHLSDLNGAELGDHQSAVKKAIGTRSSYGVVVLSGNMVGESGDVQPLLDLLSQLPASTPVLLLPGDGDPVVYATSAHASLSPYQDWAQTLIDAGVIFLDEPYSITTGKATIWFSPESLYTTDTVSTEKAWQNQIDLLDAQIEPLDADQAALRRTAEYQVQRMQRIREKIASMKDDHIQVAISHMPLTRESVAESRAWATSKVFSMANVRLILSGGYCAGQWRIPGGGAIWAPELGFFPEDVRITGMGYLAGVWQHISPGLGASAEYPWFMPMRLFNSPGATMLVFTATVH
;
A
#
# COMPACT_ATOMS: atom_id res chain seq x y z
N MET A 1 94.59 2.14 1.27
CA MET A 1 93.69 1.03 0.92
C MET A 1 92.36 1.27 1.60
N ALA A 2 91.36 1.74 0.80
CA ALA A 2 90.01 2.05 1.30
C ALA A 2 89.11 0.88 0.93
N ARG A 3 88.53 0.18 1.91
CA ARG A 3 87.55 -0.87 1.72
C ARG A 3 86.17 -0.19 1.34
N ARG A 4 85.68 -0.44 0.16
CA ARG A 4 84.27 -0.16 -0.20
C ARG A 4 83.40 -1.16 0.54
N SER A 5 82.51 -0.65 1.41
CA SER A 5 81.35 -1.38 1.96
C SER A 5 80.31 -1.49 0.90
N GLN A 6 80.01 -2.68 0.40
CA GLN A 6 78.82 -2.93 -0.45
C GLN A 6 77.63 -3.05 0.47
N TYR A 7 76.69 -2.07 0.39
CA TYR A 7 75.36 -2.21 0.91
C TYR A 7 74.56 -3.17 0.03
N ILE A 8 74.35 -4.38 0.50
CA ILE A 8 73.51 -5.41 -0.10
C ILE A 8 72.21 -5.45 0.72
N PHE A 9 71.38 -4.49 0.66
CA PHE A 9 69.96 -4.59 1.01
C PHE A 9 69.26 -3.31 0.54
N SER A 10 68.82 -3.28 -0.67
CA SER A 10 67.69 -2.48 -1.09
C SER A 10 66.56 -3.43 -1.51
N ASP A 11 65.98 -4.07 -0.54
CA ASP A 11 64.70 -4.69 -0.73
C ASP A 11 63.64 -3.58 -0.76
N GLU A 12 63.46 -2.99 -1.94
CA GLU A 12 62.21 -2.32 -2.23
C GLU A 12 61.11 -3.39 -2.24
N PRO A 13 60.05 -3.26 -1.45
CA PRO A 13 58.96 -4.23 -1.47
C PRO A 13 58.25 -4.12 -2.82
N ARG A 14 58.66 -4.96 -3.77
CA ARG A 14 58.03 -5.08 -5.11
C ARG A 14 56.62 -5.67 -5.08
N GLY A 15 55.99 -5.89 -3.89
CA GLY A 15 54.71 -6.53 -3.71
C GLY A 15 53.46 -5.59 -3.67
N GLY A 16 53.63 -4.29 -3.43
CA GLY A 16 52.50 -3.44 -3.07
C GLY A 16 51.53 -3.08 -4.19
N LYS A 17 52.01 -2.92 -5.42
CA LYS A 17 51.12 -2.47 -6.54
C LYS A 17 50.23 -3.60 -7.09
N GLY A 18 50.80 -4.80 -7.26
CA GLY A 18 50.03 -5.95 -7.75
C GLY A 18 48.97 -6.43 -6.76
N VAL A 19 49.31 -6.45 -5.45
CA VAL A 19 48.32 -6.80 -4.40
C VAL A 19 47.20 -5.76 -4.34
N LYS A 20 47.52 -4.46 -4.38
CA LYS A 20 46.49 -3.39 -4.43
C LYS A 20 45.58 -3.50 -5.65
N LEU A 21 46.17 -3.79 -6.81
CA LEU A 21 45.38 -3.99 -8.04
C LEU A 21 44.50 -5.23 -7.95
N ALA A 22 44.98 -6.32 -7.39
CA ALA A 22 44.18 -7.53 -7.15
C ALA A 22 43.02 -7.28 -6.18
N ILE A 23 43.27 -6.55 -5.08
CA ILE A 23 42.19 -6.15 -4.13
C ILE A 23 41.15 -5.28 -4.83
N LEU A 24 41.57 -4.27 -5.61
CA LEU A 24 40.67 -3.42 -6.37
C LEU A 24 39.83 -4.22 -7.39
N ALA A 25 40.43 -5.18 -8.08
CA ALA A 25 39.72 -6.06 -9.02
C ALA A 25 38.68 -6.93 -8.32
N VAL A 26 39.02 -7.49 -7.15
CA VAL A 26 38.08 -8.27 -6.33
C VAL A 26 36.93 -7.38 -5.82
N LEU A 27 37.21 -6.17 -5.33
CA LEU A 27 36.19 -5.23 -4.88
C LEU A 27 35.27 -4.81 -6.04
N PHE A 28 35.84 -4.55 -7.22
CA PHE A 28 35.06 -4.24 -8.40
C PHE A 28 34.16 -5.41 -8.85
N LEU A 29 34.67 -6.62 -8.81
CA LEU A 29 33.89 -7.83 -9.13
C LEU A 29 32.75 -8.01 -8.12
N LEU A 30 33.02 -7.85 -6.83
CA LEU A 30 31.98 -7.91 -5.78
C LEU A 30 30.93 -6.84 -6.00
N ALA A 31 31.33 -5.59 -6.28
CA ALA A 31 30.40 -4.50 -6.57
C ALA A 31 29.55 -4.80 -7.82
N ALA A 32 30.14 -5.34 -8.87
CA ALA A 32 29.41 -5.74 -10.08
C ALA A 32 28.41 -6.87 -9.82
N VAL A 33 28.80 -7.88 -9.04
CA VAL A 33 27.88 -8.96 -8.61
C VAL A 33 26.74 -8.42 -7.77
N MET A 34 27.01 -7.57 -6.78
CA MET A 34 25.99 -6.95 -5.94
C MET A 34 25.05 -6.06 -6.77
N PHE A 35 25.59 -5.27 -7.68
CA PHE A 35 24.79 -4.44 -8.58
C PHE A 35 23.85 -5.29 -9.46
N THR A 36 24.40 -6.35 -10.07
CA THR A 36 23.60 -7.26 -10.90
C THR A 36 22.53 -7.99 -10.09
N ALA A 37 22.88 -8.46 -8.88
CA ALA A 37 21.92 -9.08 -7.97
C ALA A 37 20.79 -8.10 -7.58
N ASN A 38 21.15 -6.85 -7.29
CA ASN A 38 20.15 -5.81 -7.00
C ASN A 38 19.22 -5.58 -8.20
N LEU A 39 19.76 -5.43 -9.41
CA LEU A 39 18.95 -5.25 -10.63
C LEU A 39 17.96 -6.42 -10.81
N VAL A 40 18.41 -7.66 -10.65
CA VAL A 40 17.53 -8.83 -10.77
C VAL A 40 16.45 -8.80 -9.69
N MET A 41 16.82 -8.52 -8.45
CA MET A 41 15.87 -8.49 -7.33
C MET A 41 14.81 -7.40 -7.51
N THR A 42 15.22 -6.19 -7.86
CA THR A 42 14.30 -5.03 -7.96
C THR A 42 13.37 -5.07 -9.17
N HIS A 43 13.73 -5.85 -10.21
CA HIS A 43 12.90 -6.06 -11.40
C HIS A 43 12.10 -7.38 -11.36
N SER A 44 12.23 -8.16 -10.29
CA SER A 44 11.53 -9.44 -10.13
C SER A 44 10.48 -9.32 -9.03
N VAL A 45 9.20 -9.34 -9.42
CA VAL A 45 8.09 -9.34 -8.46
C VAL A 45 7.99 -10.71 -7.82
N THR A 46 8.00 -10.75 -6.49
CA THR A 46 7.74 -11.97 -5.73
C THR A 46 6.24 -12.16 -5.53
N TYR A 47 5.78 -13.40 -5.57
CA TYR A 47 4.40 -13.74 -5.28
C TYR A 47 4.34 -14.70 -4.11
N THR A 48 3.70 -14.29 -3.03
CA THR A 48 3.53 -15.08 -1.81
C THR A 48 2.08 -15.45 -1.59
N ARG A 49 1.86 -16.58 -0.94
CA ARG A 49 0.55 -17.00 -0.45
C ARG A 49 0.63 -17.09 1.06
N GLU A 50 -0.28 -16.42 1.75
CA GLU A 50 -0.41 -16.47 3.20
C GLU A 50 -1.82 -16.86 3.60
N TYR A 51 -1.96 -17.62 4.68
CA TYR A 51 -3.25 -18.08 5.19
C TYR A 51 -3.67 -17.26 6.39
N VAL A 52 -4.91 -16.79 6.37
CA VAL A 52 -5.55 -16.05 7.47
C VAL A 52 -6.53 -16.98 8.16
N THR A 53 -6.16 -17.46 9.33
CA THR A 53 -7.02 -18.33 10.13
C THR A 53 -8.03 -17.51 10.91
N ILE A 54 -9.32 -17.75 10.66
CA ILE A 54 -10.44 -17.07 11.33
C ILE A 54 -11.30 -18.15 11.98
N SER A 55 -11.36 -18.17 13.31
CA SER A 55 -12.03 -19.25 14.08
C SER A 55 -13.51 -19.41 13.75
N ASP A 56 -14.22 -18.28 13.53
CA ASP A 56 -15.66 -18.27 13.26
C ASP A 56 -15.95 -17.96 11.78
N LEU A 57 -15.11 -18.44 10.88
CA LEU A 57 -15.24 -18.18 9.45
C LEU A 57 -16.51 -18.85 8.89
N PRO A 58 -17.46 -18.07 8.32
CA PRO A 58 -18.59 -18.66 7.62
C PRO A 58 -18.13 -19.53 6.45
N GLY A 59 -18.71 -20.71 6.29
CA GLY A 59 -18.26 -21.71 5.29
C GLY A 59 -18.24 -21.18 3.84
N GLY A 60 -19.07 -20.20 3.51
CA GLY A 60 -19.04 -19.54 2.19
C GLY A 60 -17.79 -18.69 1.93
N LEU A 61 -16.98 -18.39 2.96
CA LEU A 61 -15.73 -17.64 2.85
C LEU A 61 -14.49 -18.53 3.04
N ASP A 62 -14.64 -19.83 3.26
CA ASP A 62 -13.50 -20.73 3.25
C ASP A 62 -12.87 -20.75 1.85
N ASN A 63 -11.52 -20.60 1.81
CA ASN A 63 -10.76 -20.38 0.58
C ASN A 63 -11.07 -19.07 -0.18
N PHE A 64 -11.74 -18.09 0.45
CA PHE A 64 -11.86 -16.77 -0.14
C PHE A 64 -10.47 -16.14 -0.30
N THR A 65 -10.19 -15.55 -1.45
CA THR A 65 -8.85 -15.04 -1.79
C THR A 65 -8.85 -13.52 -1.96
N ILE A 66 -7.88 -12.89 -1.34
CA ILE A 66 -7.59 -11.46 -1.50
C ILE A 66 -6.22 -11.32 -2.15
N LEU A 67 -6.13 -10.70 -3.32
CA LEU A 67 -4.86 -10.23 -3.85
C LEU A 67 -4.56 -8.86 -3.24
N HIS A 68 -3.55 -8.78 -2.40
CA HIS A 68 -3.16 -7.56 -1.72
C HIS A 68 -1.90 -6.94 -2.34
N LEU A 69 -2.02 -5.71 -2.80
CA LEU A 69 -0.98 -4.90 -3.42
C LEU A 69 -0.95 -3.52 -2.79
N SER A 70 0.20 -2.85 -2.79
CA SER A 70 0.36 -1.46 -2.34
C SER A 70 1.58 -0.80 -2.97
N ASP A 71 1.70 0.50 -2.78
CA ASP A 71 2.93 1.26 -3.01
C ASP A 71 3.53 1.05 -4.41
N LEU A 72 2.69 1.05 -5.45
CA LEU A 72 3.19 1.06 -6.83
C LEU A 72 3.94 2.37 -7.13
N ASN A 73 3.48 3.49 -6.54
CA ASN A 73 4.10 4.83 -6.67
C ASN A 73 4.36 5.22 -8.14
N GLY A 74 3.46 4.85 -9.04
CA GLY A 74 3.61 5.10 -10.48
C GLY A 74 4.75 4.31 -11.14
N ALA A 75 5.32 3.30 -10.49
CA ALA A 75 6.42 2.52 -11.03
C ALA A 75 5.96 1.60 -12.16
N GLU A 76 6.81 1.44 -13.16
CA GLU A 76 6.65 0.47 -14.24
C GLU A 76 7.56 -0.75 -13.99
N LEU A 77 6.95 -1.90 -13.75
CA LEU A 77 7.64 -3.16 -13.45
C LEU A 77 7.68 -4.05 -14.69
N GLY A 78 8.61 -3.73 -15.58
CA GLY A 78 8.69 -4.28 -16.93
C GLY A 78 7.63 -3.67 -17.86
N ASP A 79 7.73 -3.94 -19.13
CA ASP A 79 6.84 -3.39 -20.17
C ASP A 79 5.36 -3.70 -19.83
N HIS A 80 4.52 -2.67 -19.69
CA HIS A 80 3.12 -2.77 -19.27
C HIS A 80 2.89 -3.70 -18.07
N GLN A 81 3.68 -3.54 -17.02
CA GLN A 81 3.61 -4.33 -15.77
C GLN A 81 3.82 -5.85 -15.98
N SER A 82 4.57 -6.24 -16.99
CA SER A 82 4.81 -7.65 -17.36
C SER A 82 5.44 -8.48 -16.23
N ALA A 83 6.25 -7.86 -15.36
CA ALA A 83 6.82 -8.55 -14.19
C ALA A 83 5.74 -8.92 -13.16
N VAL A 84 4.73 -8.08 -12.96
CA VAL A 84 3.59 -8.38 -12.08
C VAL A 84 2.76 -9.51 -12.70
N LYS A 85 2.43 -9.43 -14.00
CA LYS A 85 1.73 -10.50 -14.73
C LYS A 85 2.42 -11.85 -14.58
N LYS A 86 3.74 -11.86 -14.76
CA LYS A 86 4.55 -13.08 -14.61
C LYS A 86 4.48 -13.64 -13.19
N ALA A 87 4.48 -12.78 -12.17
CA ALA A 87 4.43 -13.19 -10.77
C ALA A 87 3.06 -13.75 -10.36
N ILE A 88 1.97 -13.04 -10.66
CA ILE A 88 0.61 -13.48 -10.31
C ILE A 88 0.11 -14.65 -11.17
N GLY A 89 0.73 -14.87 -12.34
CA GLY A 89 0.40 -15.96 -13.25
C GLY A 89 -0.96 -15.78 -13.94
N THR A 90 -1.46 -16.88 -14.51
CA THR A 90 -2.73 -16.93 -15.28
C THR A 90 -3.92 -17.35 -14.42
N ARG A 91 -4.09 -16.79 -13.23
CA ARG A 91 -5.27 -17.09 -12.43
C ARG A 91 -6.54 -16.54 -13.07
N SER A 92 -7.60 -17.30 -13.01
CA SER A 92 -8.88 -16.92 -13.60
C SER A 92 -9.66 -15.91 -12.76
N SER A 93 -9.45 -15.86 -11.43
CA SER A 93 -10.14 -14.94 -10.53
C SER A 93 -9.48 -14.88 -9.16
N TYR A 94 -9.72 -13.77 -8.46
CA TYR A 94 -9.61 -13.61 -7.03
C TYR A 94 -10.98 -13.25 -6.46
N GLY A 95 -11.20 -13.43 -5.17
CA GLY A 95 -12.40 -12.91 -4.51
C GLY A 95 -12.46 -11.40 -4.57
N VAL A 96 -11.29 -10.75 -4.39
CA VAL A 96 -11.10 -9.30 -4.49
C VAL A 96 -9.62 -8.97 -4.70
N VAL A 97 -9.34 -7.84 -5.34
CA VAL A 97 -8.03 -7.18 -5.31
C VAL A 97 -8.14 -5.97 -4.39
N VAL A 98 -7.20 -5.84 -3.47
CA VAL A 98 -7.11 -4.69 -2.56
C VAL A 98 -5.81 -3.95 -2.81
N LEU A 99 -5.94 -2.67 -3.13
CA LEU A 99 -4.86 -1.72 -3.34
C LEU A 99 -4.82 -0.78 -2.12
N SER A 100 -3.84 -0.98 -1.23
CA SER A 100 -3.80 -0.29 0.07
C SER A 100 -2.86 0.93 0.06
N GLY A 101 -3.05 1.81 -0.91
CA GLY A 101 -2.44 3.15 -0.97
C GLY A 101 -1.17 3.26 -1.78
N ASN A 102 -0.84 4.52 -2.09
CA ASN A 102 0.32 4.94 -2.88
C ASN A 102 0.44 4.21 -4.23
N MET A 103 -0.69 4.06 -4.93
CA MET A 103 -0.69 3.36 -6.21
C MET A 103 -0.31 4.26 -7.38
N VAL A 104 -0.74 5.50 -7.37
CA VAL A 104 -0.47 6.49 -8.43
C VAL A 104 0.79 7.29 -8.12
N GLY A 105 1.02 7.62 -6.84
CA GLY A 105 2.12 8.44 -6.37
C GLY A 105 1.95 9.92 -6.69
N GLU A 106 2.88 10.75 -6.24
CA GLU A 106 2.80 12.23 -6.32
C GLU A 106 2.63 12.79 -7.74
N SER A 107 3.08 12.04 -8.76
CA SER A 107 2.98 12.48 -10.16
C SER A 107 1.54 12.59 -10.67
N GLY A 108 0.61 11.86 -10.07
CA GLY A 108 -0.76 11.75 -10.55
C GLY A 108 -0.91 10.97 -11.87
N ASP A 109 0.18 10.35 -12.39
CA ASP A 109 0.11 9.53 -13.59
C ASP A 109 -0.56 8.19 -13.29
N VAL A 110 -1.75 8.00 -13.84
CA VAL A 110 -2.54 6.77 -13.66
C VAL A 110 -2.15 5.64 -14.60
N GLN A 111 -1.35 5.91 -15.64
CA GLN A 111 -1.06 4.91 -16.68
C GLN A 111 -0.40 3.64 -16.11
N PRO A 112 0.61 3.70 -15.24
CA PRO A 112 1.19 2.49 -14.64
C PRO A 112 0.18 1.64 -13.87
N LEU A 113 -0.79 2.29 -13.21
CA LEU A 113 -1.87 1.57 -12.52
C LEU A 113 -2.89 0.98 -13.50
N LEU A 114 -3.26 1.69 -14.56
CA LEU A 114 -4.13 1.14 -15.61
C LEU A 114 -3.50 -0.07 -16.29
N ASP A 115 -2.20 -0.02 -16.55
CA ASP A 115 -1.45 -1.16 -17.08
C ASP A 115 -1.48 -2.35 -16.10
N LEU A 116 -1.32 -2.10 -14.80
CA LEU A 116 -1.46 -3.13 -13.77
C LEU A 116 -2.87 -3.76 -13.77
N LEU A 117 -3.91 -2.93 -13.81
CA LEU A 117 -5.30 -3.39 -13.85
C LEU A 117 -5.57 -4.29 -15.05
N SER A 118 -4.98 -3.96 -16.22
CA SER A 118 -5.10 -4.77 -17.44
C SER A 118 -4.52 -6.18 -17.31
N GLN A 119 -3.63 -6.43 -16.35
CA GLN A 119 -3.05 -7.74 -16.07
C GLN A 119 -3.90 -8.57 -15.09
N LEU A 120 -4.90 -7.95 -14.45
CA LEU A 120 -5.77 -8.62 -13.49
C LEU A 120 -6.98 -9.28 -14.19
N PRO A 121 -7.58 -10.32 -13.57
CA PRO A 121 -8.81 -10.92 -14.12
C PRO A 121 -9.97 -9.90 -14.12
N ALA A 122 -10.56 -9.66 -15.28
CA ALA A 122 -11.57 -8.62 -15.50
C ALA A 122 -12.83 -8.72 -14.62
N SER A 123 -13.16 -9.92 -14.11
CA SER A 123 -14.33 -10.14 -13.25
C SER A 123 -14.06 -9.93 -11.77
N THR A 124 -12.82 -9.62 -11.39
CA THR A 124 -12.46 -9.43 -9.98
C THR A 124 -12.67 -7.99 -9.57
N PRO A 125 -13.44 -7.70 -8.51
CA PRO A 125 -13.57 -6.33 -8.00
C PRO A 125 -12.22 -5.82 -7.48
N VAL A 126 -11.90 -4.57 -7.80
CA VAL A 126 -10.66 -3.89 -7.39
C VAL A 126 -11.04 -2.75 -6.45
N LEU A 127 -10.60 -2.84 -5.20
CA LEU A 127 -10.80 -1.81 -4.18
C LEU A 127 -9.50 -1.02 -4.02
N LEU A 128 -9.59 0.30 -4.09
CA LEU A 128 -8.46 1.21 -3.89
C LEU A 128 -8.73 2.11 -2.69
N LEU A 129 -7.89 2.01 -1.67
CA LEU A 129 -7.74 3.02 -0.64
C LEU A 129 -6.55 3.91 -1.03
N PRO A 130 -6.72 5.22 -1.25
CA PRO A 130 -5.60 6.12 -1.52
C PRO A 130 -4.62 6.19 -0.35
N GLY A 131 -3.34 6.38 -0.65
CA GLY A 131 -2.30 6.64 0.33
C GLY A 131 -2.00 8.14 0.45
N ASP A 132 -1.10 8.46 1.36
CA ASP A 132 -0.64 9.84 1.61
C ASP A 132 0.28 10.38 0.49
N GLY A 133 0.95 9.50 -0.26
CA GLY A 133 1.71 9.85 -1.46
C GLY A 133 0.88 9.89 -2.75
N ASP A 134 -0.42 9.53 -2.72
CA ASP A 134 -1.32 9.72 -3.85
C ASP A 134 -1.88 11.15 -3.86
N PRO A 135 -2.23 11.74 -5.01
CA PRO A 135 -2.83 13.07 -5.04
C PRO A 135 -4.20 13.11 -4.33
N VAL A 136 -4.62 14.31 -3.93
CA VAL A 136 -5.94 14.51 -3.31
C VAL A 136 -7.03 13.92 -4.19
N VAL A 137 -7.95 13.17 -3.58
CA VAL A 137 -9.00 12.42 -4.30
C VAL A 137 -10.17 13.33 -4.70
N TYR A 138 -10.58 14.21 -3.77
CA TYR A 138 -11.76 15.05 -3.95
C TYR A 138 -11.41 16.43 -4.48
N ALA A 139 -12.22 16.90 -5.40
CA ALA A 139 -12.04 18.22 -6.02
C ALA A 139 -12.46 19.34 -5.06
N THR A 140 -11.52 20.21 -4.71
CA THR A 140 -11.77 21.44 -3.95
C THR A 140 -11.57 22.69 -4.78
N SER A 141 -11.16 22.54 -6.04
CA SER A 141 -10.96 23.59 -7.03
C SER A 141 -11.51 23.15 -8.39
N ALA A 142 -11.63 24.08 -9.33
CA ALA A 142 -12.09 23.79 -10.68
C ALA A 142 -11.17 22.77 -11.38
N HIS A 143 -11.78 21.82 -12.06
CA HIS A 143 -11.10 20.78 -12.84
C HIS A 143 -11.94 20.40 -14.06
N ALA A 144 -11.42 19.54 -14.95
CA ALA A 144 -12.08 19.24 -16.24
C ALA A 144 -13.41 18.49 -16.06
N SER A 145 -13.52 17.63 -15.07
CA SER A 145 -14.74 16.88 -14.76
C SER A 145 -15.71 17.68 -13.88
N LEU A 146 -17.01 17.42 -13.99
CA LEU A 146 -18.02 17.88 -13.03
C LEU A 146 -18.23 16.91 -11.86
N SER A 147 -17.42 15.87 -11.78
CA SER A 147 -17.38 14.91 -10.67
C SER A 147 -16.93 15.57 -9.35
N PRO A 148 -17.30 15.05 -8.17
CA PRO A 148 -16.68 15.41 -6.90
C PRO A 148 -15.24 14.91 -6.77
N TYR A 149 -14.82 14.01 -7.67
CA TYR A 149 -13.46 13.46 -7.71
C TYR A 149 -12.54 14.28 -8.62
N GLN A 150 -11.26 14.32 -8.29
CA GLN A 150 -10.21 14.81 -9.19
C GLN A 150 -10.12 13.93 -10.45
N ASP A 151 -9.59 14.48 -11.54
CA ASP A 151 -9.57 13.81 -12.85
C ASP A 151 -8.84 12.46 -12.83
N TRP A 152 -7.75 12.35 -12.07
CA TRP A 152 -7.02 11.10 -11.91
C TRP A 152 -7.86 10.00 -11.25
N ALA A 153 -8.61 10.37 -10.20
CA ALA A 153 -9.48 9.45 -9.48
C ALA A 153 -10.69 9.06 -10.33
N GLN A 154 -11.29 10.04 -11.06
CA GLN A 154 -12.39 9.77 -11.98
C GLN A 154 -11.95 8.80 -13.09
N THR A 155 -10.75 8.97 -13.66
CA THR A 155 -10.20 8.07 -14.67
C THR A 155 -10.13 6.62 -14.19
N LEU A 156 -9.74 6.40 -12.93
CA LEU A 156 -9.70 5.06 -12.34
C LEU A 156 -11.09 4.50 -12.06
N ILE A 157 -12.04 5.34 -11.63
CA ILE A 157 -13.44 4.94 -11.45
C ILE A 157 -14.04 4.49 -12.79
N ASP A 158 -13.80 5.24 -13.86
CA ASP A 158 -14.26 4.91 -15.22
C ASP A 158 -13.62 3.60 -15.74
N ALA A 159 -12.43 3.28 -15.27
CA ALA A 159 -11.76 1.99 -15.52
C ALA A 159 -12.28 0.85 -14.64
N GLY A 160 -13.26 1.08 -13.76
CA GLY A 160 -13.91 0.08 -12.92
C GLY A 160 -13.27 -0.13 -11.53
N VAL A 161 -12.37 0.77 -11.11
CA VAL A 161 -11.84 0.76 -9.75
C VAL A 161 -12.88 1.31 -8.78
N ILE A 162 -13.05 0.64 -7.65
CA ILE A 162 -13.92 1.06 -6.56
C ILE A 162 -13.05 1.79 -5.54
N PHE A 163 -13.20 3.12 -5.46
CA PHE A 163 -12.58 3.86 -4.37
C PHE A 163 -13.22 3.47 -3.05
N LEU A 164 -12.37 2.99 -2.13
CA LEU A 164 -12.82 2.55 -0.81
C LEU A 164 -12.87 3.76 0.12
N ASP A 165 -13.88 4.58 -0.03
CA ASP A 165 -14.18 5.73 0.83
C ASP A 165 -15.43 5.50 1.71
N GLU A 166 -16.11 4.39 1.48
CA GLU A 166 -17.24 3.87 2.27
C GLU A 166 -17.16 2.32 2.34
N PRO A 167 -17.85 1.66 3.30
CA PRO A 167 -17.83 0.20 3.37
C PRO A 167 -18.31 -0.47 2.08
N TYR A 168 -17.57 -1.46 1.61
CA TYR A 168 -17.91 -2.27 0.44
C TYR A 168 -18.08 -3.72 0.83
N SER A 169 -19.13 -4.39 0.35
CA SER A 169 -19.41 -5.78 0.68
C SER A 169 -19.34 -6.72 -0.52
N ILE A 170 -18.86 -7.93 -0.25
CA ILE A 170 -18.93 -9.06 -1.18
C ILE A 170 -19.68 -10.18 -0.50
N THR A 171 -20.68 -10.75 -1.21
CA THR A 171 -21.45 -11.88 -0.70
C THR A 171 -21.13 -13.12 -1.51
N THR A 172 -20.75 -14.19 -0.82
CA THR A 172 -20.47 -15.52 -1.42
C THR A 172 -21.40 -16.54 -0.78
N GLY A 173 -22.40 -16.99 -1.54
CA GLY A 173 -23.47 -17.82 -0.99
C GLY A 173 -24.31 -17.06 0.06
N LYS A 174 -24.22 -17.52 1.32
CA LYS A 174 -24.89 -16.87 2.46
C LYS A 174 -23.96 -16.03 3.34
N ALA A 175 -22.66 -16.03 3.03
CA ALA A 175 -21.65 -15.33 3.82
C ALA A 175 -21.32 -13.97 3.19
N THR A 176 -21.14 -12.97 4.01
CA THR A 176 -20.81 -11.60 3.59
C THR A 176 -19.52 -11.15 4.27
N ILE A 177 -18.62 -10.57 3.47
CA ILE A 177 -17.40 -9.93 3.91
C ILE A 177 -17.47 -8.42 3.58
N TRP A 178 -17.09 -7.58 4.52
CA TRP A 178 -17.03 -6.14 4.38
C TRP A 178 -15.60 -5.65 4.38
N PHE A 179 -15.29 -4.74 3.48
CA PHE A 179 -14.05 -4.00 3.39
C PHE A 179 -14.33 -2.55 3.70
N SER A 180 -13.59 -1.97 4.65
CA SER A 180 -13.82 -0.59 5.09
C SER A 180 -12.50 0.13 5.32
N PRO A 181 -12.40 1.43 4.98
CA PRO A 181 -11.29 2.24 5.46
C PRO A 181 -11.21 2.15 7.00
N GLU A 182 -10.01 1.98 7.52
CA GLU A 182 -9.76 1.93 8.96
C GLU A 182 -10.29 3.17 9.68
N SER A 183 -10.09 4.34 9.10
CA SER A 183 -10.52 5.63 9.66
C SER A 183 -12.03 5.71 9.95
N LEU A 184 -12.86 4.92 9.26
CA LEU A 184 -14.30 4.94 9.51
C LEU A 184 -14.69 4.33 10.85
N TYR A 185 -13.86 3.49 11.45
CA TYR A 185 -14.15 2.89 12.77
C TYR A 185 -14.09 3.92 13.90
N THR A 186 -13.45 5.06 13.66
CA THR A 186 -13.34 6.18 14.62
C THR A 186 -14.03 7.46 14.13
N THR A 187 -14.66 7.43 12.94
CA THR A 187 -15.32 8.61 12.37
C THR A 187 -16.72 8.80 12.97
N ASP A 188 -16.99 9.98 13.52
CA ASP A 188 -18.35 10.43 13.82
C ASP A 188 -19.01 10.94 12.52
N THR A 189 -19.79 10.05 11.90
CA THR A 189 -20.46 10.33 10.61
C THR A 189 -21.51 11.43 10.72
N VAL A 190 -22.12 11.64 11.91
CA VAL A 190 -23.15 12.67 12.11
C VAL A 190 -22.49 14.05 12.18
N SER A 191 -21.46 14.19 13.00
CA SER A 191 -20.73 15.46 13.11
C SER A 191 -20.02 15.82 11.80
N THR A 192 -19.47 14.82 11.08
CA THR A 192 -18.83 15.01 9.77
C THR A 192 -19.83 15.48 8.73
N GLU A 193 -21.02 14.85 8.64
CA GLU A 193 -22.08 15.28 7.75
C GLU A 193 -22.50 16.73 8.03
N LYS A 194 -22.70 17.06 9.31
CA LYS A 194 -23.06 18.42 9.71
C LYS A 194 -22.01 19.46 9.33
N ALA A 195 -20.73 19.12 9.44
CA ALA A 195 -19.65 20.00 9.03
C ALA A 195 -19.69 20.30 7.52
N TRP A 196 -19.94 19.28 6.70
CA TRP A 196 -20.08 19.47 5.26
C TRP A 196 -21.37 20.21 4.90
N GLN A 197 -22.49 19.96 5.59
CA GLN A 197 -23.72 20.74 5.39
C GLN A 197 -23.51 22.22 5.71
N ASN A 198 -22.81 22.54 6.81
CA ASN A 198 -22.47 23.92 7.13
C ASN A 198 -21.62 24.58 6.01
N GLN A 199 -20.74 23.82 5.36
CA GLN A 199 -19.95 24.34 4.22
C GLN A 199 -20.84 24.69 3.03
N ILE A 200 -21.84 23.86 2.74
CA ILE A 200 -22.86 24.13 1.70
C ILE A 200 -23.63 25.41 2.05
N ASP A 201 -24.13 25.49 3.28
CA ASP A 201 -24.94 26.63 3.74
C ASP A 201 -24.16 27.96 3.68
N LEU A 202 -22.86 27.94 3.97
CA LEU A 202 -21.96 29.09 3.85
C LEU A 202 -21.77 29.53 2.37
N LEU A 203 -21.67 28.58 1.45
CA LEU A 203 -21.53 28.87 0.03
C LEU A 203 -22.85 29.42 -0.53
N ASP A 204 -23.99 28.84 -0.14
CA ASP A 204 -25.33 29.23 -0.58
C ASP A 204 -25.78 30.60 -0.01
N ALA A 205 -25.21 31.03 1.10
CA ALA A 205 -25.50 32.33 1.70
C ALA A 205 -24.77 33.50 1.01
N GLN A 206 -23.88 33.25 0.04
CA GLN A 206 -23.18 34.30 -0.70
C GLN A 206 -24.16 35.03 -1.66
N ILE A 207 -24.01 36.36 -1.73
CA ILE A 207 -24.81 37.20 -2.62
C ILE A 207 -24.34 37.10 -4.07
N GLU A 208 -23.01 37.00 -4.25
CA GLU A 208 -22.37 36.87 -5.55
C GLU A 208 -22.46 35.43 -6.05
N PRO A 209 -22.57 35.20 -7.36
CA PRO A 209 -22.53 33.88 -7.94
C PRO A 209 -21.23 33.17 -7.58
N LEU A 210 -21.30 31.86 -7.26
CA LEU A 210 -20.11 31.06 -6.96
C LEU A 210 -19.16 31.05 -8.14
N ASP A 211 -17.87 31.28 -7.88
CA ASP A 211 -16.83 31.03 -8.87
C ASP A 211 -16.63 29.53 -9.14
N ALA A 212 -15.76 29.18 -10.06
CA ALA A 212 -15.56 27.80 -10.49
C ALA A 212 -15.03 26.90 -9.36
N ASP A 213 -14.15 27.44 -8.50
CA ASP A 213 -13.58 26.70 -7.38
C ASP A 213 -14.62 26.49 -6.27
N GLN A 214 -15.37 27.52 -5.94
CA GLN A 214 -16.49 27.45 -4.99
C GLN A 214 -17.57 26.46 -5.45
N ALA A 215 -17.87 26.44 -6.75
CA ALA A 215 -18.82 25.48 -7.32
C ALA A 215 -18.29 24.04 -7.25
N ALA A 216 -16.99 23.82 -7.44
CA ALA A 216 -16.36 22.52 -7.25
C ALA A 216 -16.40 22.07 -5.78
N LEU A 217 -16.03 22.96 -4.87
CA LEU A 217 -16.12 22.70 -3.42
C LEU A 217 -17.54 22.35 -2.98
N ARG A 218 -18.54 23.08 -3.49
CA ARG A 218 -19.96 22.80 -3.20
C ARG A 218 -20.39 21.41 -3.66
N ARG A 219 -20.01 21.00 -4.86
CA ARG A 219 -20.30 19.63 -5.36
C ARG A 219 -19.65 18.57 -4.49
N THR A 220 -18.40 18.77 -4.09
CA THR A 220 -17.69 17.87 -3.18
C THR A 220 -18.35 17.81 -1.81
N ALA A 221 -18.78 18.95 -1.26
CA ALA A 221 -19.50 19.00 0.02
C ALA A 221 -20.83 18.22 -0.05
N GLU A 222 -21.61 18.39 -1.12
CA GLU A 222 -22.85 17.63 -1.37
C GLU A 222 -22.59 16.13 -1.44
N TYR A 223 -21.53 15.72 -2.16
CA TYR A 223 -21.12 14.33 -2.21
C TYR A 223 -20.77 13.79 -0.83
N GLN A 224 -20.01 14.54 -0.02
CA GLN A 224 -19.60 14.12 1.32
C GLN A 224 -20.80 13.98 2.29
N VAL A 225 -21.78 14.87 2.21
CA VAL A 225 -23.04 14.73 2.96
C VAL A 225 -23.73 13.42 2.60
N GLN A 226 -23.95 13.16 1.31
CA GLN A 226 -24.57 11.91 0.84
C GLN A 226 -23.73 10.68 1.20
N ARG A 227 -22.40 10.79 1.12
CA ARG A 227 -21.48 9.72 1.51
C ARG A 227 -21.64 9.34 2.99
N MET A 228 -21.75 10.31 3.90
CA MET A 228 -21.96 10.02 5.33
C MET A 228 -23.31 9.30 5.57
N GLN A 229 -24.33 9.62 4.80
CA GLN A 229 -25.63 8.95 4.85
C GLN A 229 -25.50 7.50 4.36
N ARG A 230 -24.89 7.25 3.18
CA ARG A 230 -24.66 5.90 2.66
C ARG A 230 -23.80 5.04 3.61
N ILE A 231 -22.77 5.62 4.27
CA ILE A 231 -21.98 4.91 5.27
C ILE A 231 -22.87 4.39 6.40
N ARG A 232 -23.75 5.24 6.95
CA ARG A 232 -24.68 4.82 8.03
C ARG A 232 -25.65 3.74 7.58
N GLU A 233 -26.20 3.84 6.35
CA GLU A 233 -27.08 2.81 5.77
C GLU A 233 -26.34 1.46 5.62
N LYS A 234 -25.10 1.47 5.12
CA LYS A 234 -24.26 0.27 4.99
C LYS A 234 -23.96 -0.33 6.36
N ILE A 235 -23.56 0.49 7.34
CA ILE A 235 -23.32 0.03 8.72
C ILE A 235 -24.58 -0.59 9.32
N ALA A 236 -25.76 0.01 9.11
CA ALA A 236 -27.04 -0.52 9.59
C ALA A 236 -27.41 -1.87 8.96
N SER A 237 -26.89 -2.18 7.78
CA SER A 237 -27.11 -3.44 7.09
C SER A 237 -26.15 -4.57 7.52
N MET A 238 -25.09 -4.25 8.27
CA MET A 238 -24.11 -5.22 8.77
C MET A 238 -24.74 -6.08 9.88
N LYS A 239 -24.29 -7.34 9.96
CA LYS A 239 -24.72 -8.31 10.96
C LYS A 239 -23.53 -8.85 11.73
N ASP A 240 -23.79 -9.44 12.89
CA ASP A 240 -22.77 -10.01 13.77
C ASP A 240 -21.97 -11.18 13.14
N ASP A 241 -22.56 -11.89 12.19
CA ASP A 241 -21.94 -13.00 11.45
C ASP A 241 -21.17 -12.57 10.18
N HIS A 242 -21.18 -11.27 9.85
CA HIS A 242 -20.41 -10.75 8.73
C HIS A 242 -18.93 -10.60 9.11
N ILE A 243 -18.04 -10.99 8.20
CA ILE A 243 -16.60 -10.76 8.38
C ILE A 243 -16.26 -9.31 8.01
N GLN A 244 -15.41 -8.67 8.80
CA GLN A 244 -14.94 -7.31 8.57
C GLN A 244 -13.43 -7.30 8.34
N VAL A 245 -13.01 -6.61 7.29
CA VAL A 245 -11.61 -6.32 6.93
C VAL A 245 -11.43 -4.81 6.93
N ALA A 246 -10.51 -4.32 7.74
CA ALA A 246 -10.11 -2.92 7.73
C ALA A 246 -8.95 -2.72 6.75
N ILE A 247 -8.95 -1.61 6.01
CA ILE A 247 -7.86 -1.24 5.11
C ILE A 247 -7.30 0.10 5.59
N SER A 248 -5.99 0.13 5.81
CA SER A 248 -5.23 1.33 6.16
C SER A 248 -4.04 1.44 5.23
N HIS A 249 -3.66 2.66 4.80
CA HIS A 249 -2.42 2.78 4.05
C HIS A 249 -1.22 2.44 4.92
N MET A 250 -1.09 3.08 6.08
CA MET A 250 -0.03 2.81 7.04
C MET A 250 -0.38 1.64 7.97
N PRO A 251 0.60 0.82 8.35
CA PRO A 251 0.41 -0.21 9.35
C PRO A 251 0.00 0.36 10.71
N LEU A 252 -0.97 -0.30 11.33
CA LEU A 252 -1.45 0.10 12.65
C LEU A 252 -0.53 -0.45 13.75
N THR A 253 -0.38 0.34 14.82
CA THR A 253 0.31 -0.11 16.03
C THR A 253 -0.65 -0.84 16.98
N ARG A 254 -0.10 -1.54 17.96
CA ARG A 254 -0.91 -2.18 19.01
C ARG A 254 -1.75 -1.16 19.77
N GLU A 255 -1.16 0.00 20.02
CA GLU A 255 -1.77 1.11 20.75
C GLU A 255 -2.94 1.69 19.95
N SER A 256 -2.75 2.00 18.66
CA SER A 256 -3.79 2.56 17.80
C SER A 256 -4.98 1.61 17.63
N VAL A 257 -4.71 0.30 17.48
CA VAL A 257 -5.80 -0.71 17.44
C VAL A 257 -6.55 -0.78 18.78
N ALA A 258 -5.84 -0.72 19.92
CA ALA A 258 -6.46 -0.75 21.22
C ALA A 258 -7.35 0.48 21.47
N GLU A 259 -6.89 1.67 21.08
CA GLU A 259 -7.65 2.92 21.12
C GLU A 259 -8.89 2.87 20.22
N SER A 260 -8.74 2.44 18.96
CA SER A 260 -9.86 2.29 18.02
C SER A 260 -10.89 1.27 18.52
N ARG A 261 -10.47 0.23 19.23
CA ARG A 261 -11.38 -0.73 19.87
C ARG A 261 -12.18 -0.14 21.03
N ALA A 262 -11.60 0.81 21.76
CA ALA A 262 -12.29 1.52 22.82
C ALA A 262 -13.30 2.54 22.29
N TRP A 263 -13.14 2.98 21.05
CA TRP A 263 -13.97 3.98 20.38
C TRP A 263 -15.13 3.32 19.61
N ALA A 264 -15.97 2.54 20.25
CA ALA A 264 -17.07 1.87 19.56
C ALA A 264 -18.30 2.79 19.42
N THR A 265 -18.58 3.28 18.21
CA THR A 265 -19.81 4.00 17.86
C THR A 265 -20.98 3.06 17.54
N SER A 266 -20.69 1.81 17.20
CA SER A 266 -21.65 0.76 16.88
C SER A 266 -21.23 -0.56 17.51
N LYS A 267 -22.19 -1.39 17.93
CA LYS A 267 -21.92 -2.73 18.44
C LYS A 267 -21.40 -3.65 17.34
N VAL A 268 -21.91 -3.52 16.12
CA VAL A 268 -21.54 -4.37 14.97
C VAL A 268 -20.34 -3.79 14.24
N PHE A 269 -20.38 -2.52 13.84
CA PHE A 269 -19.29 -1.84 13.17
C PHE A 269 -18.30 -1.29 14.20
N SER A 270 -17.32 -2.09 14.54
CA SER A 270 -16.29 -1.77 15.53
C SER A 270 -14.98 -2.46 15.18
N MET A 271 -13.85 -1.81 15.47
CA MET A 271 -12.53 -2.42 15.32
C MET A 271 -12.38 -3.74 16.12
N ALA A 272 -13.19 -3.93 17.17
CA ALA A 272 -13.23 -5.20 17.90
C ALA A 272 -13.72 -6.39 17.06
N ASN A 273 -14.52 -6.15 16.03
CA ASN A 273 -15.08 -7.16 15.12
C ASN A 273 -14.27 -7.36 13.85
N VAL A 274 -13.23 -6.54 13.64
CA VAL A 274 -12.30 -6.71 12.51
C VAL A 274 -11.48 -7.98 12.69
N ARG A 275 -11.40 -8.79 11.63
CA ARG A 275 -10.64 -10.04 11.60
C ARG A 275 -9.29 -9.90 10.91
N LEU A 276 -9.17 -8.94 10.00
CA LEU A 276 -7.95 -8.70 9.25
C LEU A 276 -7.80 -7.20 8.97
N ILE A 277 -6.58 -6.70 9.12
CA ILE A 277 -6.16 -5.37 8.68
C ILE A 277 -5.21 -5.55 7.49
N LEU A 278 -5.42 -4.80 6.42
CA LEU A 278 -4.54 -4.75 5.25
C LEU A 278 -3.85 -3.41 5.19
N SER A 279 -2.52 -3.41 5.11
CA SER A 279 -1.72 -2.18 5.12
C SER A 279 -0.56 -2.24 4.13
N GLY A 280 -0.09 -1.08 3.68
CA GLY A 280 1.11 -0.89 2.87
C GLY A 280 2.15 -0.04 3.58
N GLY A 281 2.67 0.97 2.89
CA GLY A 281 3.44 2.11 3.39
C GLY A 281 4.93 1.87 3.59
N TYR A 282 5.36 0.73 4.09
CA TYR A 282 6.76 0.50 4.46
C TYR A 282 7.64 -0.05 3.32
N CYS A 283 7.09 -0.36 2.15
CA CYS A 283 7.81 -0.92 1.00
C CYS A 283 8.74 -2.10 1.38
N ALA A 284 8.34 -2.94 2.36
CA ALA A 284 9.14 -4.03 2.97
C ALA A 284 10.52 -3.59 3.49
N GLY A 285 10.67 -2.33 3.89
CA GLY A 285 11.97 -1.73 4.18
C GLY A 285 12.75 -1.51 2.89
N GLN A 286 12.46 -0.41 2.22
CA GLN A 286 12.90 -0.08 0.86
C GLN A 286 14.37 -0.39 0.58
N TRP A 287 15.26 -0.14 1.54
CA TRP A 287 16.67 -0.55 1.50
C TRP A 287 16.95 -1.63 2.53
N ARG A 288 17.52 -2.74 2.08
CA ARG A 288 17.82 -3.90 2.94
C ARG A 288 19.27 -4.33 2.85
N ILE A 289 19.74 -4.95 3.94
CA ILE A 289 20.98 -5.74 3.92
C ILE A 289 20.65 -7.05 3.17
N PRO A 290 21.48 -7.52 2.23
CA PRO A 290 21.28 -8.82 1.59
C PRO A 290 21.10 -9.94 2.63
N GLY A 291 19.92 -10.57 2.65
CA GLY A 291 19.57 -11.60 3.65
C GLY A 291 19.33 -11.08 5.06
N GLY A 292 19.26 -9.76 5.27
CA GLY A 292 19.14 -9.13 6.59
C GLY A 292 17.94 -8.20 6.72
N GLY A 293 17.99 -7.36 7.77
CA GLY A 293 16.97 -6.36 8.10
C GLY A 293 16.95 -5.15 7.15
N ALA A 294 16.02 -4.24 7.40
CA ALA A 294 15.96 -2.97 6.68
C ALA A 294 17.09 -2.03 7.12
N ILE A 295 17.72 -1.36 6.15
CA ILE A 295 18.61 -0.24 6.39
C ILE A 295 17.77 1.04 6.49
N TRP A 296 16.77 1.17 5.63
CA TRP A 296 15.84 2.28 5.62
C TRP A 296 14.44 1.82 5.19
N ALA A 297 13.43 2.33 5.84
CA ALA A 297 12.04 2.11 5.47
C ALA A 297 11.28 3.44 5.49
N PRO A 298 10.34 3.68 4.55
CA PRO A 298 9.47 4.85 4.58
C PRO A 298 8.81 4.99 5.96
N GLU A 299 8.64 6.22 6.43
CA GLU A 299 8.03 6.59 7.70
C GLU A 299 8.76 6.11 8.97
N LEU A 300 9.61 5.08 8.87
CA LEU A 300 10.37 4.53 9.99
C LEU A 300 11.81 5.02 10.04
N GLY A 301 12.33 5.55 8.92
CA GLY A 301 13.70 6.04 8.82
C GLY A 301 14.76 4.94 8.75
N PHE A 302 15.97 5.26 9.24
CA PHE A 302 17.12 4.37 9.20
C PHE A 302 17.10 3.36 10.36
N PHE A 303 17.41 2.10 10.03
CA PHE A 303 17.55 0.97 10.95
C PHE A 303 16.32 0.79 11.86
N PRO A 304 15.11 0.59 11.27
CA PRO A 304 13.92 0.38 12.08
C PRO A 304 14.07 -0.89 12.92
N GLU A 305 13.87 -0.74 14.23
CA GLU A 305 13.97 -1.81 15.22
C GLU A 305 12.57 -2.14 15.76
N ASP A 306 12.37 -3.41 16.13
CA ASP A 306 11.17 -3.93 16.81
C ASP A 306 9.83 -3.69 16.09
N VAL A 307 9.86 -3.36 14.79
CA VAL A 307 8.68 -3.12 13.98
C VAL A 307 8.58 -4.16 12.86
N ARG A 308 7.41 -4.75 12.71
CA ARG A 308 7.13 -5.58 11.54
C ARG A 308 6.94 -4.69 10.32
N ILE A 309 7.78 -4.86 9.32
CA ILE A 309 7.79 -4.03 8.11
C ILE A 309 7.13 -4.71 6.89
N THR A 310 6.81 -6.00 6.97
CA THR A 310 6.11 -6.75 5.91
C THR A 310 5.59 -8.08 6.43
N GLY A 311 4.61 -8.67 5.71
CA GLY A 311 4.03 -9.98 5.98
C GLY A 311 3.00 -9.96 7.10
N MET A 312 2.59 -11.15 7.52
CA MET A 312 1.50 -11.34 8.47
C MET A 312 1.97 -11.13 9.92
N GLY A 313 1.19 -10.39 10.70
CA GLY A 313 1.36 -10.19 12.13
C GLY A 313 0.04 -10.32 12.89
N TYR A 314 0.12 -10.58 14.20
CA TYR A 314 -1.04 -10.60 15.08
C TYR A 314 -0.86 -9.58 16.19
N LEU A 315 -1.74 -8.59 16.27
CA LEU A 315 -1.63 -7.49 17.22
C LEU A 315 -3.00 -7.16 17.84
N ALA A 316 -3.02 -6.98 19.14
CA ALA A 316 -4.23 -6.60 19.89
C ALA A 316 -5.50 -7.41 19.53
N GLY A 317 -5.35 -8.70 19.16
CA GLY A 317 -6.49 -9.59 18.87
C GLY A 317 -6.98 -9.57 17.40
N VAL A 318 -6.21 -8.98 16.47
CA VAL A 318 -6.53 -8.95 15.04
C VAL A 318 -5.31 -9.32 14.20
N TRP A 319 -5.52 -9.96 13.06
CA TRP A 319 -4.48 -10.17 12.05
C TRP A 319 -4.20 -8.88 11.29
N GLN A 320 -2.93 -8.59 11.02
CA GLN A 320 -2.52 -7.52 10.12
C GLN A 320 -1.54 -8.08 9.09
N HIS A 321 -1.83 -7.84 7.82
CA HIS A 321 -0.90 -8.08 6.73
C HIS A 321 -0.35 -6.76 6.21
N ILE A 322 0.98 -6.63 6.21
CA ILE A 322 1.68 -5.48 5.65
C ILE A 322 2.24 -5.90 4.29
N SER A 323 1.75 -5.28 3.23
CA SER A 323 2.17 -5.54 1.87
C SER A 323 3.66 -5.21 1.68
N PRO A 324 4.39 -6.01 0.91
CA PRO A 324 5.79 -5.69 0.57
C PRO A 324 5.94 -4.49 -0.37
N GLY A 325 4.85 -4.01 -0.97
CA GLY A 325 4.86 -2.93 -1.95
C GLY A 325 5.43 -3.34 -3.31
N LEU A 326 5.01 -2.63 -4.35
CA LEU A 326 5.46 -2.87 -5.73
C LEU A 326 6.56 -1.89 -6.15
N GLY A 327 6.39 -0.60 -5.91
CA GLY A 327 7.32 0.47 -6.23
C GLY A 327 8.24 0.84 -5.07
N ALA A 328 8.74 2.05 -5.12
CA ALA A 328 9.58 2.68 -4.11
C ALA A 328 8.96 4.03 -3.71
N SER A 329 8.95 4.35 -2.42
CA SER A 329 8.58 5.67 -1.92
C SER A 329 9.56 6.73 -2.42
N ALA A 330 9.06 7.92 -2.74
CA ALA A 330 9.87 9.09 -3.10
C ALA A 330 10.42 9.85 -1.88
N GLU A 331 10.05 9.46 -0.66
CA GLU A 331 10.51 10.11 0.58
C GLU A 331 12.03 10.16 0.67
N TYR A 332 12.71 9.04 0.38
CA TYR A 332 14.17 8.98 0.40
C TYR A 332 14.71 7.83 -0.46
N PRO A 333 15.76 8.02 -1.25
CA PRO A 333 16.29 9.33 -1.59
C PRO A 333 15.38 10.05 -2.60
N TRP A 334 15.00 11.28 -2.30
CA TRP A 334 14.05 12.08 -3.09
C TRP A 334 14.48 12.29 -4.56
N PHE A 335 15.81 12.24 -4.83
CA PHE A 335 16.37 12.45 -6.17
C PHE A 335 16.41 11.19 -7.05
N MET A 336 16.25 10.01 -6.46
CA MET A 336 16.23 8.72 -7.16
C MET A 336 15.56 7.65 -6.29
N PRO A 337 14.22 7.62 -6.24
CA PRO A 337 13.49 6.58 -5.51
C PRO A 337 13.86 5.20 -6.05
N MET A 338 14.39 4.34 -5.22
CA MET A 338 14.79 2.98 -5.61
C MET A 338 14.73 2.00 -4.46
N ARG A 339 14.50 0.74 -4.77
CA ARG A 339 14.66 -0.38 -3.84
C ARG A 339 16.10 -0.88 -3.88
N LEU A 340 16.62 -1.32 -2.74
CA LEU A 340 17.97 -1.88 -2.63
C LEU A 340 17.90 -3.24 -1.93
N PHE A 341 18.30 -4.31 -2.63
CA PHE A 341 18.23 -5.72 -2.18
C PHE A 341 16.86 -6.11 -1.61
N ASN A 342 15.82 -5.61 -2.23
CA ASN A 342 14.45 -5.76 -1.79
C ASN A 342 13.54 -5.91 -3.02
N SER A 343 12.99 -7.10 -3.24
CA SER A 343 12.10 -7.36 -4.37
C SER A 343 10.72 -6.75 -4.13
N PRO A 344 10.10 -6.15 -5.18
CA PRO A 344 8.67 -5.90 -5.18
C PRO A 344 7.87 -7.17 -4.89
N GLY A 345 6.69 -7.04 -4.32
CA GLY A 345 5.92 -8.22 -4.01
C GLY A 345 4.40 -8.05 -4.08
N ALA A 346 3.75 -9.14 -4.44
CA ALA A 346 2.30 -9.32 -4.43
C ALA A 346 1.96 -10.46 -3.47
N THR A 347 0.96 -10.27 -2.60
CA THR A 347 0.55 -11.30 -1.65
C THR A 347 -0.88 -11.73 -1.91
N MET A 348 -1.09 -13.05 -2.04
CA MET A 348 -2.43 -13.63 -2.01
C MET A 348 -2.73 -14.14 -0.60
N LEU A 349 -3.71 -13.56 0.03
CA LEU A 349 -4.25 -14.00 1.31
C LEU A 349 -5.39 -14.99 1.05
N VAL A 350 -5.40 -16.08 1.80
CA VAL A 350 -6.43 -17.11 1.70
C VAL A 350 -7.08 -17.29 3.07
N PHE A 351 -8.37 -17.11 3.15
CA PHE A 351 -9.11 -17.34 4.39
C PHE A 351 -9.28 -18.82 4.65
N THR A 352 -9.13 -19.22 5.90
CA THR A 352 -9.31 -20.60 6.34
C THR A 352 -9.87 -20.68 7.76
N ALA A 353 -10.74 -21.64 8.00
CA ALA A 353 -11.24 -21.95 9.35
C ALA A 353 -10.27 -22.82 10.16
N THR A 354 -9.29 -23.45 9.53
CA THR A 354 -8.33 -24.35 10.16
C THR A 354 -6.90 -23.80 10.06
N VAL A 355 -6.08 -24.08 11.07
CA VAL A 355 -4.65 -23.78 11.04
C VAL A 355 -3.95 -24.73 10.06
N HIS A 356 -3.19 -24.17 9.11
CA HIS A 356 -2.38 -24.89 8.13
C HIS A 356 -0.92 -24.93 8.49
#